data_b39d8f942a391874df0ac67d568a5f5b
#
_entry.id   b39d8f942a391874df0ac67d568a5f5b
#
_cell.length_a   1.000
_cell.length_b   1.000
_cell.length_c   1.000
_cell.angle_alpha   90.00
_cell.angle_beta   90.00
_cell.angle_gamma   90.00
#
_symmetry.space_group_name_H-M   'P 1'
#
loop_
_entity.id
_entity.type
_entity.pdbx_description
1 polymer ?
#
loop_
_entity_poly.entity_id
_entity_poly.type
_entity_poly.pdbx_seq_one_letter_code
_entity_poly.pdbx_strand_id
1 'polypeptide(L)'
;MTPVSGQEDTVQVQTQLSTDTVVEVKRDNFKSFVEVSLGSPTDPVPLAAADGQKLVEGIRTARTQHIPLICYINSTGAPPDAGVEALDGWGKAAQEITASSGIIPIIFCVKETALAGPALLLGLADFVIMVKDSYSYVSGPRMVQEFTGVPIDPETLGGAAKHAQMSGLASFVVPDLASASEVVEELLTLLPSSSSSPPPTNPTTDPADRLLTSIENIVPDTQTGSYDMREIIAQVADDNILTEIRKDWATNILTALCTINGNTVGIGANQPQSLAGTLDI
;
A
#
# COMPACT_ATOMS: atom_id res chain seq x y z
N MET A 1 47.73 12.13 51.41
CA MET A 1 47.32 11.63 50.10
C MET A 1 45.97 10.92 50.28
N THR A 2 44.93 11.65 50.01
CA THR A 2 43.53 11.18 50.09
C THR A 2 43.06 10.84 48.69
N PRO A 3 42.43 9.69 48.43
CA PRO A 3 41.88 9.42 47.10
C PRO A 3 40.55 10.15 46.89
N VAL A 4 40.46 10.84 45.77
CA VAL A 4 39.25 11.48 45.27
C VAL A 4 38.35 10.37 44.69
N SER A 5 37.21 10.15 45.30
CA SER A 5 36.15 9.31 44.75
C SER A 5 35.41 10.08 43.63
N GLY A 6 35.68 9.72 42.38
CA GLY A 6 34.85 10.16 41.28
C GLY A 6 33.53 9.34 41.26
N GLN A 7 32.43 9.99 41.60
CA GLN A 7 31.11 9.51 41.26
C GLN A 7 30.84 9.84 39.79
N GLU A 8 30.80 8.82 38.97
CA GLU A 8 30.20 8.92 37.64
C GLU A 8 28.68 8.99 37.80
N ASP A 9 28.15 10.17 37.70
CA ASP A 9 26.70 10.40 37.54
C ASP A 9 26.31 9.90 36.15
N THR A 10 25.88 8.65 36.11
CA THR A 10 25.19 8.11 34.92
C THR A 10 23.80 8.73 34.86
N VAL A 11 23.66 9.81 34.09
CA VAL A 11 22.37 10.38 33.75
C VAL A 11 21.66 9.40 32.84
N GLN A 12 20.81 8.56 33.41
CA GLN A 12 19.82 7.79 32.64
C GLN A 12 18.77 8.78 32.12
N VAL A 13 18.96 9.27 30.90
CA VAL A 13 17.90 9.92 30.15
C VAL A 13 16.94 8.84 29.70
N GLN A 14 15.97 8.50 30.55
CA GLN A 14 14.78 7.78 30.11
C GLN A 14 13.92 8.75 29.28
N THR A 15 14.21 8.85 27.99
CA THR A 15 13.29 9.40 27.03
C THR A 15 12.21 8.34 26.81
N GLN A 16 11.16 8.37 27.59
CA GLN A 16 9.91 7.70 27.23
C GLN A 16 9.36 8.42 25.99
N LEU A 17 9.78 7.97 24.80
CA LEU A 17 9.14 8.35 23.57
C LEU A 17 7.72 7.77 23.63
N SER A 18 6.74 8.64 23.84
CA SER A 18 5.33 8.34 23.67
C SER A 18 5.16 7.81 22.26
N THR A 19 4.74 6.56 22.12
CA THR A 19 4.50 5.98 20.79
C THR A 19 3.16 6.51 20.30
N ASP A 20 3.17 7.25 19.19
CA ASP A 20 1.94 7.70 18.51
C ASP A 20 1.28 6.58 17.67
N THR A 21 1.84 5.37 17.73
CA THR A 21 1.32 4.21 17.02
C THR A 21 0.15 3.58 17.76
N VAL A 22 -0.97 3.47 17.06
CA VAL A 22 -2.23 2.89 17.54
C VAL A 22 -2.52 1.62 16.75
N VAL A 23 -2.94 0.56 17.46
CA VAL A 23 -3.38 -0.72 16.88
C VAL A 23 -4.81 -0.98 17.35
N GLU A 24 -5.73 -1.13 16.43
CA GLU A 24 -7.14 -1.35 16.71
C GLU A 24 -7.71 -2.48 15.85
N VAL A 25 -8.58 -3.29 16.44
CA VAL A 25 -9.42 -4.19 15.65
C VAL A 25 -10.72 -3.44 15.35
N LYS A 26 -10.93 -3.15 14.08
CA LYS A 26 -12.11 -2.43 13.60
C LYS A 26 -13.07 -3.38 12.89
N ARG A 27 -14.29 -2.94 12.74
CA ARG A 27 -15.30 -3.61 11.95
C ARG A 27 -16.10 -2.57 11.18
N ASP A 28 -16.12 -2.72 9.87
CA ASP A 28 -17.04 -2.00 9.01
C ASP A 28 -18.34 -2.79 8.80
N ASN A 29 -19.16 -2.35 7.85
CA ASN A 29 -20.42 -3.03 7.51
C ASN A 29 -20.21 -4.42 6.87
N PHE A 30 -19.01 -4.73 6.42
CA PHE A 30 -18.69 -5.92 5.64
C PHE A 30 -17.75 -6.88 6.37
N LYS A 31 -16.68 -6.35 7.02
CA LYS A 31 -15.59 -7.16 7.59
C LYS A 31 -15.01 -6.61 8.87
N SER A 32 -14.36 -7.50 9.63
CA SER A 32 -13.39 -7.10 10.64
C SER A 32 -12.01 -7.00 10.02
N PHE A 33 -11.19 -6.05 10.45
CA PHE A 33 -9.81 -5.85 10.04
C PHE A 33 -8.98 -5.28 11.20
N VAL A 34 -7.67 -5.41 11.12
CA VAL A 34 -6.76 -4.71 12.03
C VAL A 34 -6.31 -3.43 11.35
N GLU A 35 -6.49 -2.31 12.01
CA GLU A 35 -5.93 -1.03 11.61
C GLU A 35 -4.73 -0.69 12.47
N VAL A 36 -3.63 -0.32 11.83
CA VAL A 36 -2.43 0.21 12.47
C VAL A 36 -2.18 1.62 11.95
N SER A 37 -2.19 2.59 12.84
CA SER A 37 -1.75 3.96 12.53
C SER A 37 -0.32 4.14 13.02
N LEU A 38 0.65 4.18 12.10
CA LEU A 38 2.06 4.42 12.37
C LEU A 38 2.37 5.92 12.28
N GLY A 39 2.64 6.52 13.43
CA GLY A 39 2.94 7.93 13.55
C GLY A 39 1.71 8.81 13.74
N SER A 40 1.93 10.12 13.71
CA SER A 40 0.90 11.13 13.99
C SER A 40 -0.17 11.19 12.88
N PRO A 41 -1.43 11.44 13.24
CA PRO A 41 -2.47 11.68 12.25
C PRO A 41 -2.31 12.99 11.47
N THR A 42 -1.57 13.97 12.01
CA THR A 42 -1.41 15.31 11.41
C THR A 42 -0.05 15.52 10.77
N ASP A 43 1.03 15.36 11.52
CA ASP A 43 2.38 15.69 11.06
C ASP A 43 3.27 14.44 11.03
N PRO A 44 4.19 14.31 10.05
CA PRO A 44 5.13 13.19 10.04
C PRO A 44 6.05 13.22 11.25
N VAL A 45 6.16 12.09 11.95
CA VAL A 45 7.00 11.95 13.15
C VAL A 45 8.04 10.83 12.98
N PRO A 46 9.17 10.89 13.70
CA PRO A 46 10.09 9.78 13.75
C PRO A 46 9.47 8.63 14.55
N LEU A 47 9.69 7.39 14.08
CA LEU A 47 9.19 6.18 14.71
C LEU A 47 10.31 5.43 15.42
N ALA A 48 10.09 5.10 16.69
CA ALA A 48 11.02 4.34 17.53
C ALA A 48 10.89 2.82 17.31
N ALA A 49 11.78 2.04 17.91
CA ALA A 49 11.70 0.58 17.91
C ALA A 49 10.38 0.04 18.48
N ALA A 50 9.80 0.74 19.47
CA ALA A 50 8.51 0.40 20.05
C ALA A 50 7.34 0.49 19.06
N ASP A 51 7.41 1.38 18.08
CA ASP A 51 6.41 1.49 17.01
C ASP A 51 6.49 0.27 16.08
N GLY A 52 7.69 -0.19 15.77
CA GLY A 52 7.88 -1.45 15.05
C GLY A 52 7.31 -2.65 15.81
N GLN A 53 7.45 -2.71 17.14
CA GLN A 53 6.86 -3.77 17.97
C GLN A 53 5.33 -3.73 17.94
N LYS A 54 4.71 -2.56 18.02
CA LYS A 54 3.25 -2.42 17.88
C LYS A 54 2.77 -2.86 16.50
N LEU A 55 3.50 -2.52 15.44
CA LEU A 55 3.18 -3.02 14.11
C LEU A 55 3.24 -4.56 14.07
N VAL A 56 4.26 -5.18 14.65
CA VAL A 56 4.37 -6.65 14.79
C VAL A 56 3.15 -7.24 15.51
N GLU A 57 2.70 -6.62 16.60
CA GLU A 57 1.48 -7.05 17.32
C GLU A 57 0.23 -6.97 16.45
N GLY A 58 0.07 -5.88 15.72
CA GLY A 58 -1.03 -5.71 14.77
C GLY A 58 -1.03 -6.77 13.67
N ILE A 59 0.11 -7.03 13.04
CA ILE A 59 0.25 -8.04 11.99
C ILE A 59 -0.06 -9.44 12.53
N ARG A 60 0.47 -9.81 13.71
CA ARG A 60 0.19 -11.10 14.35
C ARG A 60 -1.28 -11.27 14.69
N THR A 61 -1.91 -10.21 15.19
CA THR A 61 -3.34 -10.19 15.50
C THR A 61 -4.16 -10.43 14.24
N ALA A 62 -3.89 -9.71 13.14
CA ALA A 62 -4.57 -9.86 11.87
C ALA A 62 -4.42 -11.28 11.32
N ARG A 63 -3.18 -11.81 11.29
CA ARG A 63 -2.91 -13.16 10.82
C ARG A 63 -3.60 -14.24 11.68
N THR A 64 -3.55 -14.11 12.99
CA THR A 64 -4.16 -15.10 13.91
C THR A 64 -5.68 -15.10 13.82
N GLN A 65 -6.30 -13.95 13.60
CA GLN A 65 -7.74 -13.81 13.43
C GLN A 65 -8.20 -14.04 11.99
N HIS A 66 -7.27 -14.24 11.03
CA HIS A 66 -7.58 -14.39 9.61
C HIS A 66 -8.39 -13.20 9.04
N ILE A 67 -7.98 -11.98 9.38
CA ILE A 67 -8.60 -10.72 8.94
C ILE A 67 -7.55 -9.82 8.28
N PRO A 68 -7.96 -8.90 7.36
CA PRO A 68 -7.05 -7.99 6.70
C PRO A 68 -6.27 -7.09 7.66
N LEU A 69 -5.08 -6.68 7.24
CA LEU A 69 -4.27 -5.63 7.87
C LEU A 69 -4.31 -4.36 7.03
N ILE A 70 -4.70 -3.26 7.64
CA ILE A 70 -4.64 -1.91 7.06
C ILE A 70 -3.61 -1.11 7.87
N CYS A 71 -2.61 -0.55 7.22
CA CYS A 71 -1.58 0.23 7.90
C CYS A 71 -1.48 1.63 7.29
N TYR A 72 -1.83 2.65 8.07
CA TYR A 72 -1.62 4.06 7.71
C TYR A 72 -0.27 4.52 8.22
N ILE A 73 0.55 5.09 7.35
CA ILE A 73 1.91 5.53 7.67
C ILE A 73 2.04 7.04 7.47
N ASN A 74 2.59 7.71 8.49
CA ASN A 74 3.02 9.09 8.42
C ASN A 74 4.30 9.28 9.25
N SER A 75 5.47 9.08 8.62
CA SER A 75 6.74 8.95 9.33
C SER A 75 7.93 9.54 8.59
N THR A 76 8.77 10.25 9.35
CA THR A 76 10.09 10.72 8.89
C THR A 76 11.20 9.65 9.00
N GLY A 77 10.85 8.42 9.35
CA GLY A 77 11.80 7.33 9.58
C GLY A 77 12.18 7.17 11.05
N ALA A 78 13.28 6.48 11.31
CA ALA A 78 13.77 6.30 12.67
C ALA A 78 14.51 7.54 13.19
N PRO A 79 14.45 7.84 14.51
CA PRO A 79 15.31 8.83 15.11
C PRO A 79 16.79 8.48 14.88
N PRO A 80 17.67 9.45 14.61
CA PRO A 80 19.10 9.17 14.34
C PRO A 80 19.84 8.46 15.49
N ASP A 81 19.38 8.64 16.70
CA ASP A 81 19.93 8.09 17.94
C ASP A 81 19.38 6.69 18.28
N ALA A 82 18.35 6.23 17.59
CA ALA A 82 17.77 4.91 17.84
C ALA A 82 18.67 3.73 17.42
N GLY A 83 19.65 3.96 16.56
CA GLY A 83 20.68 2.97 16.22
C GLY A 83 20.13 1.61 15.77
N VAL A 84 20.75 0.55 16.27
CA VAL A 84 20.43 -0.84 15.90
C VAL A 84 19.04 -1.29 16.38
N GLU A 85 18.53 -0.71 17.45
CA GLU A 85 17.20 -1.07 17.97
C GLU A 85 16.07 -0.75 16.97
N ALA A 86 16.19 0.36 16.25
CA ALA A 86 15.24 0.68 15.19
C ALA A 86 15.29 -0.34 14.04
N LEU A 87 16.48 -0.76 13.64
CA LEU A 87 16.65 -1.79 12.60
C LEU A 87 16.04 -3.13 13.03
N ASP A 88 16.22 -3.54 14.28
CA ASP A 88 15.62 -4.76 14.83
C ASP A 88 14.07 -4.69 14.78
N GLY A 89 13.49 -3.56 15.18
CA GLY A 89 12.05 -3.34 15.13
C GLY A 89 11.47 -3.49 13.72
N TRP A 90 12.07 -2.82 12.74
CA TRP A 90 11.65 -2.89 11.34
C TRP A 90 11.93 -4.24 10.69
N GLY A 91 13.04 -4.89 11.06
CA GLY A 91 13.35 -6.24 10.62
C GLY A 91 12.32 -7.27 11.08
N LYS A 92 11.88 -7.19 12.34
CA LYS A 92 10.79 -8.02 12.88
C LYS A 92 9.46 -7.74 12.20
N ALA A 93 9.14 -6.46 11.93
CA ALA A 93 7.94 -6.10 11.19
C ALA A 93 7.97 -6.71 9.77
N ALA A 94 9.08 -6.59 9.05
CA ALA A 94 9.26 -7.20 7.73
C ALA A 94 9.10 -8.72 7.77
N GLN A 95 9.65 -9.38 8.78
CA GLN A 95 9.49 -10.83 8.99
C GLN A 95 8.02 -11.23 9.16
N GLU A 96 7.27 -10.49 9.98
CA GLU A 96 5.86 -10.80 10.21
C GLU A 96 4.97 -10.49 9.00
N ILE A 97 5.25 -9.41 8.27
CA ILE A 97 4.58 -9.11 6.99
C ILE A 97 4.81 -10.28 6.01
N THR A 98 6.06 -10.68 5.82
CA THR A 98 6.41 -11.80 4.94
C THR A 98 5.73 -13.11 5.37
N ALA A 99 5.68 -13.39 6.68
CA ALA A 99 5.00 -14.56 7.22
C ALA A 99 3.46 -14.50 7.07
N SER A 100 2.91 -13.34 6.79
CA SER A 100 1.47 -13.11 6.59
C SER A 100 1.09 -13.02 5.10
N SER A 101 2.08 -12.88 4.23
CA SER A 101 1.88 -12.82 2.77
C SER A 101 1.19 -14.09 2.26
N GLY A 102 0.16 -13.91 1.43
CA GLY A 102 -0.67 -15.01 0.93
C GLY A 102 -1.61 -15.63 1.97
N ILE A 103 -1.63 -15.12 3.20
CA ILE A 103 -2.56 -15.58 4.25
C ILE A 103 -3.68 -14.57 4.45
N ILE A 104 -3.33 -13.29 4.60
CA ILE A 104 -4.27 -12.17 4.77
C ILE A 104 -3.93 -11.04 3.81
N PRO A 105 -4.91 -10.23 3.36
CA PRO A 105 -4.64 -8.99 2.65
C PRO A 105 -3.88 -7.99 3.51
N ILE A 106 -2.84 -7.37 2.93
CA ILE A 106 -2.00 -6.36 3.59
C ILE A 106 -2.02 -5.08 2.75
N ILE A 107 -2.62 -4.02 3.29
CA ILE A 107 -2.81 -2.74 2.61
C ILE A 107 -2.06 -1.66 3.39
N PHE A 108 -1.17 -0.94 2.72
CA PHE A 108 -0.47 0.20 3.28
C PHE A 108 -0.96 1.50 2.66
N CYS A 109 -1.22 2.52 3.50
CA CYS A 109 -1.61 3.85 3.08
C CYS A 109 -0.56 4.86 3.53
N VAL A 110 0.10 5.53 2.58
CA VAL A 110 1.05 6.61 2.85
C VAL A 110 0.29 7.93 2.85
N LYS A 111 0.24 8.62 4.02
CA LYS A 111 -0.47 9.90 4.17
C LYS A 111 0.34 11.06 3.58
N GLU A 112 1.51 11.33 4.16
CA GLU A 112 2.45 12.36 3.71
C GLU A 112 3.82 11.77 3.43
N THR A 113 4.38 11.05 4.41
CA THR A 113 5.72 10.45 4.25
C THR A 113 5.81 9.04 4.83
N ALA A 114 6.61 8.21 4.15
CA ALA A 114 7.07 6.93 4.67
C ALA A 114 8.57 6.80 4.36
N LEU A 115 9.42 7.12 5.34
CA LEU A 115 10.86 7.23 5.10
C LEU A 115 11.65 6.13 5.82
N ALA A 116 12.81 5.79 5.28
CA ALA A 116 13.76 4.81 5.83
C ALA A 116 13.15 3.41 6.03
N GLY A 117 13.12 2.86 7.27
CA GLY A 117 12.60 1.53 7.58
C GLY A 117 11.16 1.31 7.12
N PRO A 118 10.21 2.19 7.46
CA PRO A 118 8.84 2.13 6.96
C PRO A 118 8.71 2.08 5.43
N ALA A 119 9.57 2.80 4.69
CA ALA A 119 9.57 2.77 3.23
C ALA A 119 9.86 1.37 2.66
N LEU A 120 10.75 0.60 3.31
CA LEU A 120 11.06 -0.77 2.90
C LEU A 120 9.87 -1.71 3.06
N LEU A 121 9.02 -1.48 4.06
CA LEU A 121 7.85 -2.32 4.33
C LEU A 121 6.78 -2.20 3.23
N LEU A 122 6.70 -1.05 2.55
CA LEU A 122 5.75 -0.85 1.45
C LEU A 122 5.93 -1.87 0.32
N GLY A 123 7.18 -2.28 0.05
CA GLY A 123 7.48 -3.29 -0.97
C GLY A 123 7.04 -4.72 -0.60
N LEU A 124 6.58 -4.95 0.63
CA LEU A 124 6.09 -6.23 1.14
C LEU A 124 4.54 -6.28 1.22
N ALA A 125 3.87 -5.16 0.97
CA ALA A 125 2.42 -5.09 0.99
C ALA A 125 1.80 -5.61 -0.31
N ASP A 126 0.57 -6.09 -0.25
CA ASP A 126 -0.21 -6.48 -1.43
C ASP A 126 -0.67 -5.23 -2.20
N PHE A 127 -1.10 -4.19 -1.47
CA PHE A 127 -1.54 -2.91 -2.03
C PHE A 127 -0.89 -1.76 -1.29
N VAL A 128 -0.44 -0.76 -2.05
CA VAL A 128 0.06 0.51 -1.53
C VAL A 128 -0.79 1.64 -2.10
N ILE A 129 -1.44 2.38 -1.22
CA ILE A 129 -2.21 3.57 -1.54
C ILE A 129 -1.37 4.78 -1.13
N MET A 130 -1.10 5.68 -2.05
CA MET A 130 -0.36 6.91 -1.76
C MET A 130 -1.25 8.12 -1.96
N VAL A 131 -1.31 8.98 -0.96
CA VAL A 131 -1.96 10.29 -1.12
C VAL A 131 -1.11 11.14 -2.05
N LYS A 132 -1.74 11.92 -2.92
CA LYS A 132 -1.07 12.89 -3.78
C LYS A 132 -0.14 13.77 -2.94
N ASP A 133 1.00 14.14 -3.48
CA ASP A 133 2.04 14.92 -2.80
C ASP A 133 2.73 14.20 -1.62
N SER A 134 2.41 12.92 -1.38
CA SER A 134 3.17 12.07 -0.46
C SER A 134 4.44 11.51 -1.10
N TYR A 135 5.44 11.18 -0.26
CA TYR A 135 6.68 10.55 -0.74
C TYR A 135 7.11 9.39 0.13
N SER A 136 7.80 8.46 -0.52
CA SER A 136 8.45 7.34 0.13
C SER A 136 9.83 7.09 -0.46
N TYR A 137 10.87 7.03 0.38
CA TYR A 137 12.21 6.65 -0.02
C TYR A 137 13.02 6.15 1.19
N VAL A 138 14.01 5.31 0.93
CA VAL A 138 14.89 4.77 1.98
C VAL A 138 15.94 5.81 2.37
N SER A 139 16.59 6.42 1.37
CA SER A 139 17.59 7.48 1.55
C SER A 139 17.06 8.79 1.02
N GLY A 140 17.10 9.83 1.84
CA GLY A 140 16.56 11.15 1.47
C GLY A 140 17.39 11.88 0.41
N PRO A 141 16.84 12.96 -0.18
CA PRO A 141 17.46 13.74 -1.25
C PRO A 141 18.88 14.21 -0.93
N ARG A 142 19.11 14.65 0.31
CA ARG A 142 20.43 15.09 0.77
C ARG A 142 21.48 13.98 0.70
N MET A 143 21.14 12.77 1.18
CA MET A 143 22.05 11.64 1.14
C MET A 143 22.34 11.18 -0.29
N VAL A 144 21.30 11.20 -1.15
CA VAL A 144 21.47 10.91 -2.58
C VAL A 144 22.40 11.91 -3.23
N GLN A 145 22.22 13.20 -2.97
CA GLN A 145 23.10 14.25 -3.49
C GLN A 145 24.54 14.14 -2.97
N GLU A 146 24.74 13.88 -1.68
CA GLU A 146 26.08 13.66 -1.10
C GLU A 146 26.81 12.47 -1.74
N PHE A 147 26.08 11.40 -2.08
CA PHE A 147 26.63 10.20 -2.70
C PHE A 147 26.84 10.30 -4.20
N THR A 148 25.88 10.88 -4.93
CA THR A 148 25.88 10.95 -6.39
C THR A 148 26.44 12.23 -6.98
N GLY A 149 26.51 13.30 -6.16
CA GLY A 149 26.82 14.66 -6.61
C GLY A 149 25.68 15.36 -7.35
N VAL A 150 24.52 14.72 -7.53
CA VAL A 150 23.38 15.24 -8.28
C VAL A 150 22.28 15.67 -7.31
N PRO A 151 21.86 16.95 -7.32
CA PRO A 151 20.72 17.39 -6.53
C PRO A 151 19.42 16.76 -7.05
N ILE A 152 18.58 16.34 -6.13
CA ILE A 152 17.26 15.77 -6.43
C ILE A 152 16.26 16.26 -5.40
N ASP A 153 15.04 16.57 -5.83
CA ASP A 153 13.95 16.93 -4.93
C ASP A 153 13.18 15.70 -4.43
N PRO A 154 12.41 15.80 -3.33
CA PRO A 154 11.66 14.67 -2.77
C PRO A 154 10.66 14.03 -3.73
N GLU A 155 9.96 14.83 -4.53
CA GLU A 155 8.93 14.34 -5.46
C GLU A 155 9.57 13.55 -6.60
N THR A 156 10.66 14.06 -7.17
CA THR A 156 11.42 13.36 -8.21
C THR A 156 12.06 12.07 -7.70
N LEU A 157 12.51 12.05 -6.43
CA LEU A 157 13.14 10.88 -5.82
C LEU A 157 12.14 9.77 -5.51
N GLY A 158 11.00 10.10 -4.90
CA GLY A 158 10.06 9.09 -4.42
C GLY A 158 8.66 9.62 -4.16
N GLY A 159 8.18 10.58 -4.95
CA GLY A 159 6.80 11.06 -4.91
C GLY A 159 5.80 10.01 -5.37
N ALA A 160 4.54 10.14 -4.96
CA ALA A 160 3.46 9.22 -5.30
C ALA A 160 3.35 8.95 -6.81
N ALA A 161 3.43 10.01 -7.64
CA ALA A 161 3.40 9.87 -9.10
C ALA A 161 4.60 9.08 -9.64
N LYS A 162 5.80 9.24 -9.05
CA LYS A 162 6.98 8.46 -9.43
C LYS A 162 6.83 6.99 -9.08
N HIS A 163 6.26 6.70 -7.91
CA HIS A 163 5.98 5.33 -7.51
C HIS A 163 4.89 4.68 -8.38
N ALA A 164 3.91 5.45 -8.83
CA ALA A 164 2.90 4.94 -9.76
C ALA A 164 3.46 4.64 -11.15
N GLN A 165 4.35 5.52 -11.69
CA GLN A 165 4.77 5.46 -13.09
C GLN A 165 6.10 4.71 -13.31
N MET A 166 7.04 4.77 -12.34
CA MET A 166 8.41 4.32 -12.55
C MET A 166 8.78 3.07 -11.74
N SER A 167 8.27 2.91 -10.52
CA SER A 167 8.60 1.76 -9.69
C SER A 167 7.47 0.73 -9.57
N GLY A 168 6.23 1.11 -9.91
CA GLY A 168 5.06 0.27 -9.72
C GLY A 168 4.70 -0.03 -8.25
N LEU A 169 5.34 0.67 -7.30
CA LEU A 169 5.08 0.48 -5.87
C LEU A 169 3.66 0.92 -5.51
N ALA A 170 3.25 2.12 -5.96
CA ALA A 170 1.91 2.62 -5.70
C ALA A 170 0.87 1.86 -6.52
N SER A 171 -0.01 1.15 -5.84
CA SER A 171 -1.18 0.50 -6.45
C SER A 171 -2.25 1.53 -6.82
N PHE A 172 -2.39 2.56 -5.98
CA PHE A 172 -3.33 3.66 -6.15
C PHE A 172 -2.68 4.98 -5.73
N VAL A 173 -2.96 6.05 -6.48
CA VAL A 173 -2.65 7.42 -6.08
C VAL A 173 -3.97 8.17 -5.98
N VAL A 174 -4.23 8.73 -4.81
CA VAL A 174 -5.51 9.37 -4.47
C VAL A 174 -5.30 10.83 -4.04
N PRO A 175 -6.31 11.71 -4.21
CA PRO A 175 -6.14 13.14 -3.91
C PRO A 175 -5.92 13.44 -2.43
N ASP A 176 -6.55 12.66 -1.55
CA ASP A 176 -6.57 12.91 -0.10
C ASP A 176 -6.79 11.62 0.72
N LEU A 177 -6.77 11.77 2.04
CA LEU A 177 -6.93 10.65 2.96
C LEU A 177 -8.36 10.08 2.96
N ALA A 178 -9.37 10.90 2.68
CA ALA A 178 -10.75 10.42 2.59
C ALA A 178 -10.89 9.46 1.40
N SER A 179 -10.38 9.84 0.25
CA SER A 179 -10.32 8.98 -0.93
C SER A 179 -9.46 7.72 -0.71
N ALA A 180 -8.40 7.80 0.12
CA ALA A 180 -7.64 6.60 0.50
C ALA A 180 -8.49 5.62 1.30
N SER A 181 -9.32 6.12 2.21
CA SER A 181 -10.26 5.29 2.99
C SER A 181 -11.34 4.66 2.09
N GLU A 182 -11.86 5.39 1.10
CA GLU A 182 -12.80 4.85 0.12
C GLU A 182 -12.19 3.68 -0.68
N VAL A 183 -10.93 3.80 -1.12
CA VAL A 183 -10.22 2.70 -1.80
C VAL A 183 -10.00 1.50 -0.87
N VAL A 184 -9.69 1.74 0.41
CA VAL A 184 -9.58 0.65 1.41
C VAL A 184 -10.90 -0.07 1.56
N GLU A 185 -12.02 0.65 1.72
CA GLU A 185 -13.37 0.07 1.82
C GLU A 185 -13.70 -0.74 0.57
N GLU A 186 -13.43 -0.20 -0.62
CA GLU A 186 -13.63 -0.90 -1.88
C GLU A 186 -12.83 -2.19 -1.95
N LEU A 187 -11.54 -2.18 -1.62
CA LEU A 187 -10.70 -3.38 -1.55
C LEU A 187 -11.24 -4.40 -0.54
N LEU A 188 -11.72 -3.94 0.62
CA LEU A 188 -12.33 -4.82 1.62
C LEU A 188 -13.62 -5.48 1.12
N THR A 189 -14.39 -4.85 0.22
CA THR A 189 -15.58 -5.47 -0.39
C THR A 189 -15.23 -6.51 -1.45
N LEU A 190 -14.08 -6.36 -2.12
CA LEU A 190 -13.65 -7.22 -3.23
C LEU A 190 -12.75 -8.39 -2.78
N LEU A 191 -11.93 -8.20 -1.76
CA LEU A 191 -10.97 -9.23 -1.33
C LEU A 191 -11.58 -10.19 -0.29
N PRO A 192 -11.18 -11.46 -0.23
CA PRO A 192 -11.49 -12.33 0.90
C PRO A 192 -10.82 -11.84 2.18
N SER A 193 -11.35 -12.19 3.36
CA SER A 193 -10.70 -11.83 4.63
C SER A 193 -9.36 -12.52 4.83
N SER A 194 -9.21 -13.71 4.26
CA SER A 194 -7.95 -14.50 4.26
C SER A 194 -7.97 -15.50 3.13
N SER A 195 -6.84 -16.14 2.84
CA SER A 195 -6.73 -17.19 1.85
C SER A 195 -7.59 -18.45 2.16
N SER A 196 -8.03 -18.60 3.39
CA SER A 196 -8.95 -19.68 3.81
C SER A 196 -10.43 -19.30 3.70
N SER A 197 -10.73 -18.03 3.42
CA SER A 197 -12.10 -17.54 3.26
C SER A 197 -12.52 -17.59 1.79
N PRO A 198 -13.81 -17.87 1.49
CA PRO A 198 -14.30 -17.74 0.12
C PRO A 198 -14.22 -16.28 -0.35
N PRO A 199 -14.14 -16.04 -1.67
CA PRO A 199 -14.30 -14.69 -2.21
C PRO A 199 -15.65 -14.09 -1.76
N PRO A 200 -15.70 -12.78 -1.52
CA PRO A 200 -16.96 -12.14 -1.18
C PRO A 200 -17.94 -12.19 -2.34
N THR A 201 -19.22 -12.27 -2.02
CA THR A 201 -20.31 -12.17 -3.00
C THR A 201 -21.04 -10.87 -2.72
N ASN A 202 -21.04 -9.98 -3.69
CA ASN A 202 -21.69 -8.68 -3.61
C ASN A 202 -23.07 -8.74 -4.30
N PRO A 203 -24.12 -8.15 -3.71
CA PRO A 203 -25.42 -8.07 -4.37
C PRO A 203 -25.29 -7.28 -5.68
N THR A 204 -25.84 -7.82 -6.76
CA THR A 204 -25.98 -7.10 -8.04
C THR A 204 -27.36 -7.33 -8.61
N THR A 205 -27.86 -6.34 -9.36
CA THR A 205 -29.08 -6.43 -10.17
C THR A 205 -28.73 -6.64 -11.66
N ASP A 206 -27.46 -6.71 -11.99
CA ASP A 206 -26.98 -6.93 -13.36
C ASP A 206 -27.23 -8.39 -13.77
N PRO A 207 -28.00 -8.67 -14.86
CA PRO A 207 -28.31 -10.03 -15.26
C PRO A 207 -27.04 -10.78 -15.72
N ALA A 208 -26.81 -11.95 -15.14
CA ALA A 208 -25.65 -12.79 -15.49
C ALA A 208 -25.63 -13.28 -16.95
N ASP A 209 -26.79 -13.29 -17.60
CA ASP A 209 -27.01 -13.75 -18.98
C ASP A 209 -27.22 -12.61 -19.98
N ARG A 210 -26.93 -11.35 -19.60
CA ARG A 210 -27.07 -10.19 -20.49
C ARG A 210 -26.15 -10.31 -21.69
N LEU A 211 -26.64 -9.89 -22.84
CA LEU A 211 -25.85 -9.89 -24.07
C LEU A 211 -24.93 -8.66 -24.12
N LEU A 212 -23.66 -8.87 -24.46
CA LEU A 212 -22.63 -7.81 -24.55
C LEU A 212 -22.59 -7.24 -25.98
N THR A 213 -23.70 -6.76 -26.48
CA THR A 213 -23.86 -6.31 -27.89
C THR A 213 -23.04 -5.07 -28.23
N SER A 214 -22.66 -4.27 -27.23
CA SER A 214 -21.84 -3.05 -27.42
C SER A 214 -20.38 -3.34 -27.74
N ILE A 215 -19.85 -4.52 -27.44
CA ILE A 215 -18.45 -4.91 -27.70
C ILE A 215 -18.12 -4.84 -29.21
N GLU A 216 -19.09 -5.18 -30.07
CA GLU A 216 -18.90 -5.10 -31.53
C GLU A 216 -18.59 -3.67 -32.01
N ASN A 217 -19.00 -2.64 -31.25
CA ASN A 217 -18.72 -1.25 -31.57
C ASN A 217 -17.39 -0.74 -31.00
N ILE A 218 -16.79 -1.46 -30.05
CA ILE A 218 -15.54 -1.08 -29.38
C ILE A 218 -14.34 -1.61 -30.17
N VAL A 219 -14.43 -2.86 -30.64
CA VAL A 219 -13.35 -3.50 -31.38
C VAL A 219 -13.43 -3.09 -32.85
N PRO A 220 -12.38 -2.42 -33.40
CA PRO A 220 -12.38 -2.01 -34.81
C PRO A 220 -12.34 -3.20 -35.76
N ASP A 221 -13.02 -3.09 -36.90
CA ASP A 221 -12.97 -4.11 -37.97
C ASP A 221 -11.62 -4.22 -38.67
N THR A 222 -10.70 -3.29 -38.42
CA THR A 222 -9.38 -3.23 -39.05
C THR A 222 -8.33 -3.88 -38.15
N GLN A 223 -7.40 -4.66 -38.74
CA GLN A 223 -6.30 -5.31 -38.01
C GLN A 223 -5.33 -4.34 -37.31
N THR A 224 -5.32 -3.07 -37.75
CA THR A 224 -4.47 -2.01 -37.19
C THR A 224 -5.24 -1.10 -36.24
N GLY A 225 -6.53 -1.38 -36.02
CA GLY A 225 -7.36 -0.60 -35.12
C GLY A 225 -6.95 -0.80 -33.67
N SER A 226 -6.86 0.29 -32.92
CA SER A 226 -6.59 0.27 -31.48
C SER A 226 -7.86 0.58 -30.72
N TYR A 227 -8.04 -0.03 -29.56
CA TYR A 227 -9.20 0.18 -28.66
C TYR A 227 -8.75 0.15 -27.21
N ASP A 228 -9.57 0.71 -26.32
CA ASP A 228 -9.33 0.65 -24.89
C ASP A 228 -9.92 -0.65 -24.31
N MET A 229 -9.06 -1.50 -23.80
CA MET A 229 -9.49 -2.76 -23.17
C MET A 229 -10.37 -2.53 -21.93
N ARG A 230 -10.25 -1.36 -21.27
CA ARG A 230 -11.11 -1.01 -20.13
C ARG A 230 -12.57 -0.99 -20.50
N GLU A 231 -12.90 -0.50 -21.69
CA GLU A 231 -14.28 -0.45 -22.18
C GLU A 231 -14.88 -1.84 -22.35
N ILE A 232 -14.07 -2.81 -22.81
CA ILE A 232 -14.51 -4.21 -22.93
C ILE A 232 -14.69 -4.83 -21.54
N ILE A 233 -13.73 -4.64 -20.65
CA ILE A 233 -13.82 -5.19 -19.29
C ILE A 233 -15.02 -4.61 -18.55
N ALA A 234 -15.26 -3.31 -18.68
CA ALA A 234 -16.44 -2.67 -18.10
C ALA A 234 -17.76 -3.29 -18.61
N GLN A 235 -17.82 -3.68 -19.89
CA GLN A 235 -19.02 -4.39 -20.40
C GLN A 235 -19.20 -5.79 -19.79
N VAL A 236 -18.12 -6.44 -19.37
CA VAL A 236 -18.16 -7.78 -18.74
C VAL A 236 -18.45 -7.67 -17.25
N ALA A 237 -17.95 -6.64 -16.59
CA ALA A 237 -18.12 -6.41 -15.16
C ALA A 237 -19.56 -6.01 -14.81
N ASP A 238 -20.03 -6.43 -13.64
CA ASP A 238 -21.31 -5.99 -13.10
C ASP A 238 -21.32 -4.47 -12.98
N ASP A 239 -22.46 -3.86 -13.36
CA ASP A 239 -22.68 -2.42 -13.29
C ASP A 239 -21.61 -1.56 -14.01
N ASN A 240 -20.80 -2.16 -14.89
CA ASN A 240 -19.64 -1.58 -15.58
C ASN A 240 -18.57 -1.03 -14.64
N ILE A 241 -18.45 -1.58 -13.42
CA ILE A 241 -17.49 -1.13 -12.40
C ILE A 241 -16.26 -2.02 -12.41
N LEU A 242 -15.08 -1.39 -12.49
CA LEU A 242 -13.79 -2.05 -12.34
C LEU A 242 -12.85 -1.24 -11.46
N THR A 243 -12.09 -1.91 -10.60
CA THR A 243 -11.05 -1.34 -9.75
C THR A 243 -9.70 -1.64 -10.37
N GLU A 244 -9.16 -0.69 -11.15
CA GLU A 244 -7.88 -0.86 -11.84
C GLU A 244 -6.70 -0.66 -10.88
N ILE A 245 -5.80 -1.63 -10.82
CA ILE A 245 -4.64 -1.64 -9.94
C ILE A 245 -3.41 -1.25 -10.75
N ARG A 246 -2.57 -0.32 -10.24
CA ARG A 246 -1.35 0.17 -10.91
C ARG A 246 -1.60 0.70 -12.34
N LYS A 247 -2.66 1.46 -12.52
CA LYS A 247 -3.09 1.97 -13.84
C LYS A 247 -2.03 2.74 -14.62
N ASP A 248 -1.07 3.34 -13.93
CA ASP A 248 0.01 4.16 -14.52
C ASP A 248 1.33 3.39 -14.68
N TRP A 249 1.38 2.12 -14.25
CA TRP A 249 2.54 1.22 -14.36
C TRP A 249 2.33 0.19 -15.46
N ALA A 250 3.35 0.03 -16.33
CA ALA A 250 3.31 -0.95 -17.43
C ALA A 250 1.97 -0.88 -18.21
N THR A 251 1.67 0.30 -18.77
CA THR A 251 0.36 0.64 -19.36
C THR A 251 -0.08 -0.23 -20.55
N ASN A 252 0.79 -1.14 -21.03
CA ASN A 252 0.50 -2.17 -22.04
C ASN A 252 -0.24 -3.39 -21.47
N ILE A 253 -0.32 -3.51 -20.13
CA ILE A 253 -1.12 -4.51 -19.43
C ILE A 253 -2.07 -3.82 -18.44
N LEU A 254 -3.28 -4.33 -18.33
CA LEU A 254 -4.27 -3.88 -17.38
C LEU A 254 -4.48 -4.98 -16.34
N THR A 255 -4.42 -4.61 -15.06
CA THR A 255 -4.78 -5.47 -13.95
C THR A 255 -5.90 -4.82 -13.14
N ALA A 256 -6.96 -5.56 -12.87
CA ALA A 256 -8.12 -5.01 -12.17
C ALA A 256 -8.84 -6.08 -11.33
N LEU A 257 -9.65 -5.61 -10.40
CA LEU A 257 -10.67 -6.40 -9.73
C LEU A 257 -12.04 -5.89 -10.22
N CYS A 258 -12.99 -6.79 -10.38
CA CYS A 258 -14.39 -6.47 -10.62
C CYS A 258 -15.28 -7.58 -10.07
N THR A 259 -16.60 -7.42 -10.19
CA THR A 259 -17.54 -8.51 -9.93
C THR A 259 -18.19 -8.98 -11.21
N ILE A 260 -18.51 -10.27 -11.26
CA ILE A 260 -19.33 -10.90 -12.30
C ILE A 260 -20.37 -11.77 -11.59
N ASN A 261 -21.65 -11.45 -11.79
CA ASN A 261 -22.77 -12.04 -11.06
C ASN A 261 -22.53 -12.01 -9.54
N GLY A 262 -22.06 -10.87 -9.04
CA GLY A 262 -21.75 -10.62 -7.65
C GLY A 262 -20.46 -11.25 -7.12
N ASN A 263 -19.78 -12.11 -7.89
CA ASN A 263 -18.57 -12.77 -7.45
C ASN A 263 -17.33 -11.97 -7.86
N THR A 264 -16.42 -11.71 -6.92
CA THR A 264 -15.18 -11.01 -7.23
C THR A 264 -14.26 -11.85 -8.11
N VAL A 265 -13.76 -11.22 -9.17
CA VAL A 265 -12.79 -11.80 -10.11
C VAL A 265 -11.61 -10.86 -10.31
N GLY A 266 -10.43 -11.43 -10.52
CA GLY A 266 -9.24 -10.71 -10.96
C GLY A 266 -9.14 -10.73 -12.49
N ILE A 267 -8.89 -9.58 -13.09
CA ILE A 267 -8.70 -9.41 -14.53
C ILE A 267 -7.23 -9.11 -14.82
N GLY A 268 -6.67 -9.80 -15.81
CA GLY A 268 -5.41 -9.46 -16.44
C GLY A 268 -5.62 -9.40 -17.95
N ALA A 269 -5.37 -8.26 -18.58
CA ALA A 269 -5.58 -8.08 -20.00
C ALA A 269 -4.50 -7.18 -20.63
N ASN A 270 -4.17 -7.42 -21.88
CA ASN A 270 -3.31 -6.51 -22.64
C ASN A 270 -4.10 -5.25 -23.03
N GLN A 271 -3.40 -4.11 -23.13
CA GLN A 271 -3.99 -2.82 -23.50
C GLN A 271 -3.51 -2.41 -24.91
N PRO A 272 -4.35 -2.60 -25.96
CA PRO A 272 -3.96 -2.30 -27.34
C PRO A 272 -3.59 -0.83 -27.60
N GLN A 273 -4.08 0.11 -26.79
CA GLN A 273 -3.70 1.52 -26.92
C GLN A 273 -2.26 1.82 -26.50
N SER A 274 -1.63 0.91 -25.75
CA SER A 274 -0.23 1.06 -25.32
C SER A 274 0.61 -0.05 -25.95
N LEU A 275 1.64 0.33 -26.71
CA LEU A 275 2.55 -0.60 -27.43
C LEU A 275 1.81 -1.69 -28.25
N ALA A 276 0.63 -1.35 -28.79
CA ALA A 276 -0.26 -2.29 -29.50
C ALA A 276 -0.61 -3.54 -28.65
N GLY A 277 -0.60 -3.43 -27.32
CA GLY A 277 -0.85 -4.52 -26.38
C GLY A 277 0.26 -5.58 -26.32
N THR A 278 1.46 -5.27 -26.86
CA THR A 278 2.60 -6.18 -26.77
C THR A 278 3.12 -6.25 -25.34
N LEU A 279 3.29 -7.48 -24.85
CA LEU A 279 3.92 -7.70 -23.54
C LEU A 279 5.43 -7.77 -23.79
N ASP A 280 6.15 -6.84 -23.21
CA ASP A 280 7.61 -6.78 -23.18
C ASP A 280 8.14 -7.00 -21.76
N ILE A 281 9.47 -7.07 -21.64
CA ILE A 281 10.15 -7.32 -20.35
C ILE A 281 10.44 -5.98 -19.67
#